data_2e68618a751de10b22b09c6997f09e8f
#
_entry.id   2e68618a751de10b22b09c6997f09e8f
#
_cell.length_a   1.000
_cell.length_b   1.000
_cell.length_c   1.000
_cell.angle_alpha   90.00
_cell.angle_beta   90.00
_cell.angle_gamma   90.00
#
_symmetry.space_group_name_H-M   'P 1'
#
loop_
_entity.id
_entity.type
_entity.pdbx_description
1 polymer ?
#
loop_
_entity_poly.entity_id
_entity_poly.type
_entity_poly.pdbx_seq_one_letter_code
_entity_poly.pdbx_strand_id
1 'polypeptide(L)'
;MDENRDGFPEEAQDRQDHRAEAPLPDIELPELFRQENAPEETGQPVREPGQTRATQPGRRLQKENTCRRLWKDYGYIPVTVVCMLLLFKVIFQIAWVPSGSMETTLPTRSLLLSWQLPYAVSDPAPQRGEIVTFWSDEMGKLLVKRVIGLPGDTVSFQDGYVYVNGEELDESYLPRQGISASGSREEYAVPEGHLFFLGDNRTGSWDARSWDDPFIPVENVRSHVLVCISFLKGNSWLGIRAVA
;
A
#
# COMPACT_ATOMS: atom_id res chain seq x y z
N MET A 1 37.87 7.09 49.89
CA MET A 1 39.15 6.88 49.21
C MET A 1 38.73 6.21 47.90
N ASP A 2 38.76 6.79 46.89
CA ASP A 2 39.05 7.83 45.92
C ASP A 2 38.01 7.66 44.79
N GLU A 3 37.24 8.58 44.50
CA GLU A 3 37.31 9.70 43.55
C GLU A 3 38.07 9.36 42.25
N ASN A 4 37.35 9.22 41.15
CA ASN A 4 37.77 9.83 39.93
C ASN A 4 36.56 10.30 39.12
N ARG A 5 36.39 11.63 39.09
CA ARG A 5 35.69 12.44 38.12
C ARG A 5 36.63 12.64 36.95
N ASP A 6 36.12 12.51 35.76
CA ASP A 6 36.59 13.23 34.54
C ASP A 6 35.50 13.04 33.50
N GLY A 7 34.78 13.98 32.94
CA GLY A 7 35.25 15.26 32.44
C GLY A 7 34.69 15.32 31.03
N PHE A 8 33.47 15.92 30.84
CA PHE A 8 32.93 16.23 29.51
C PHE A 8 33.65 17.47 28.98
N PRO A 9 34.12 17.51 27.76
CA PRO A 9 34.40 18.76 27.10
C PRO A 9 33.16 19.26 26.37
N GLU A 10 32.65 20.36 26.88
CA GLU A 10 31.85 21.37 26.19
C GLU A 10 32.80 22.16 25.33
N GLU A 11 32.64 22.14 24.00
CA GLU A 11 33.04 23.15 23.05
C GLU A 11 32.72 22.68 21.61
N ALA A 12 31.70 23.29 21.03
CA ALA A 12 31.69 23.61 19.61
C ALA A 12 30.75 24.79 19.38
N GLN A 13 31.32 25.94 19.53
CA GLN A 13 30.82 27.22 19.06
C GLN A 13 30.58 27.20 17.55
N ASP A 14 29.42 27.73 17.20
CA ASP A 14 29.22 28.82 16.24
C ASP A 14 30.06 28.75 14.95
N ARG A 15 29.45 28.27 13.87
CA ARG A 15 29.77 28.67 12.50
C ARG A 15 28.51 29.13 11.78
N GLN A 16 28.22 30.40 11.96
CA GLN A 16 27.44 31.17 10.99
C GLN A 16 28.22 31.20 9.67
N ASP A 17 27.81 30.37 8.74
CA ASP A 17 28.25 30.48 7.35
C ASP A 17 27.34 31.48 6.63
N HIS A 18 27.88 32.70 6.52
CA HIS A 18 27.42 33.73 5.58
C HIS A 18 27.60 33.20 4.15
N ARG A 19 26.57 32.58 3.60
CA ARG A 19 26.51 32.29 2.17
C ARG A 19 26.07 33.57 1.46
N ALA A 20 27.04 34.27 0.90
CA ALA A 20 26.82 35.39 0.00
C ALA A 20 25.95 34.93 -1.18
N GLU A 21 24.84 35.60 -1.36
CA GLU A 21 23.99 35.46 -2.55
C GLU A 21 24.78 35.94 -3.78
N ALA A 22 25.00 35.06 -4.72
CA ALA A 22 25.50 35.38 -6.02
C ALA A 22 24.43 36.14 -6.83
N PRO A 23 24.78 37.23 -7.54
CA PRO A 23 23.79 37.93 -8.36
C PRO A 23 23.33 37.07 -9.52
N LEU A 24 22.00 37.09 -9.74
CA LEU A 24 21.35 36.41 -10.85
C LEU A 24 21.87 36.99 -12.18
N PRO A 25 22.09 36.16 -13.21
CA PRO A 25 22.47 36.64 -14.53
C PRO A 25 21.32 37.39 -15.19
N ASP A 26 21.68 38.53 -15.80
CA ASP A 26 20.77 39.34 -16.60
C ASP A 26 20.20 38.50 -17.75
N ILE A 27 18.90 38.24 -17.73
CA ILE A 27 18.18 37.59 -18.82
C ILE A 27 17.87 38.68 -19.85
N GLU A 28 18.62 38.74 -20.93
CA GLU A 28 18.25 39.52 -22.12
C GLU A 28 16.94 38.97 -22.70
N LEU A 29 15.90 39.80 -22.66
CA LEU A 29 14.63 39.50 -23.33
C LEU A 29 14.79 39.64 -24.85
N PRO A 30 14.27 38.68 -25.64
CA PRO A 30 14.31 38.76 -27.10
C PRO A 30 13.59 40.01 -27.63
N GLU A 31 14.14 40.59 -28.68
CA GLU A 31 13.71 41.85 -29.33
C GLU A 31 12.28 41.84 -29.96
N LEU A 32 11.47 40.87 -29.68
CA LEU A 32 10.13 40.69 -30.28
C LEU A 32 9.03 41.57 -29.71
N PHE A 33 9.31 42.44 -28.71
CA PHE A 33 8.32 43.32 -28.09
C PHE A 33 8.57 44.80 -28.31
N ARG A 34 9.41 45.14 -29.27
CA ARG A 34 9.64 46.55 -29.66
C ARG A 34 8.88 46.88 -30.96
N GLN A 35 7.56 47.04 -30.87
CA GLN A 35 6.74 47.73 -31.85
C GLN A 35 6.16 48.97 -31.17
N GLU A 36 6.87 50.10 -31.30
CA GLU A 36 6.62 51.19 -32.21
C GLU A 36 5.24 51.86 -32.03
N ASN A 37 5.22 52.87 -31.11
CA ASN A 37 4.14 53.84 -31.06
C ASN A 37 4.46 54.93 -32.10
N ALA A 38 3.76 54.94 -33.25
CA ALA A 38 3.71 56.07 -34.18
C ALA A 38 2.48 56.94 -33.88
N PRO A 39 2.59 58.25 -33.93
CA PRO A 39 1.48 59.12 -33.58
C PRO A 39 0.41 59.19 -34.69
N GLU A 40 -0.84 59.11 -34.24
CA GLU A 40 -2.02 59.22 -35.10
C GLU A 40 -2.22 60.67 -35.58
N GLU A 41 -2.29 60.84 -36.88
CA GLU A 41 -2.83 62.01 -37.53
C GLU A 41 -4.35 62.04 -37.42
N THR A 42 -4.86 63.17 -36.95
CA THR A 42 -6.27 63.53 -36.88
C THR A 42 -6.86 63.78 -38.24
N GLY A 43 -7.64 62.82 -38.76
CA GLY A 43 -8.51 63.01 -39.92
C GLY A 43 -9.92 62.59 -39.57
N GLN A 44 -10.83 63.53 -39.34
CA GLN A 44 -12.26 63.28 -39.19
C GLN A 44 -12.88 62.93 -40.56
N PRO A 45 -13.56 61.79 -40.74
CA PRO A 45 -14.42 61.61 -41.88
C PRO A 45 -15.86 62.00 -41.56
N VAL A 46 -16.40 62.74 -42.47
CA VAL A 46 -17.78 63.20 -42.62
C VAL A 46 -18.83 62.11 -42.41
N ARG A 47 -19.84 62.42 -41.59
CA ARG A 47 -20.99 61.57 -41.35
C ARG A 47 -21.92 61.58 -42.57
N GLU A 48 -22.10 60.44 -43.22
CA GLU A 48 -23.25 60.17 -44.07
C GLU A 48 -24.44 59.60 -43.26
N PRO A 49 -25.66 60.04 -43.48
CA PRO A 49 -26.83 59.52 -42.77
C PRO A 49 -27.47 58.36 -43.53
N GLY A 50 -27.55 57.20 -42.90
CA GLY A 50 -28.43 56.17 -43.38
C GLY A 50 -27.86 54.78 -43.59
N GLN A 51 -27.35 54.18 -42.52
CA GLN A 51 -27.28 52.70 -42.52
C GLN A 51 -27.90 52.20 -41.22
N THR A 52 -29.07 51.61 -41.40
CA THR A 52 -29.78 50.85 -40.36
C THR A 52 -28.90 49.75 -39.84
N ARG A 53 -28.61 49.83 -38.56
CA ARG A 53 -27.82 48.90 -37.79
C ARG A 53 -28.52 47.54 -37.76
N ALA A 54 -28.12 46.64 -38.62
CA ALA A 54 -28.54 45.25 -38.55
C ALA A 54 -28.05 44.69 -37.22
N THR A 55 -28.97 44.41 -36.32
CA THR A 55 -28.75 43.71 -35.07
C THR A 55 -28.23 42.32 -35.36
N GLN A 56 -26.96 42.07 -35.13
CA GLN A 56 -26.38 40.73 -35.22
C GLN A 56 -27.06 39.86 -34.18
N PRO A 57 -27.72 38.76 -34.53
CA PRO A 57 -28.29 37.85 -33.59
C PRO A 57 -27.17 37.14 -32.79
N GLY A 58 -27.29 37.28 -31.51
CA GLY A 58 -26.51 36.87 -30.41
C GLY A 58 -25.58 35.65 -30.54
N ARG A 59 -24.35 35.94 -30.23
CA ARG A 59 -23.26 34.98 -29.93
C ARG A 59 -23.48 34.24 -28.59
N ARG A 60 -24.73 33.87 -28.26
CA ARG A 60 -25.07 33.28 -26.94
C ARG A 60 -25.26 31.74 -26.97
N LEU A 61 -25.14 31.09 -28.10
CA LEU A 61 -25.49 29.67 -28.21
C LEU A 61 -24.31 28.69 -28.34
N GLN A 62 -23.08 29.16 -28.24
CA GLN A 62 -21.92 28.29 -28.47
C GLN A 62 -21.31 27.69 -27.20
N LYS A 63 -21.71 28.16 -26.00
CA LYS A 63 -21.10 27.70 -24.73
C LYS A 63 -21.73 26.41 -24.19
N GLU A 64 -22.96 26.12 -24.53
CA GLU A 64 -23.67 24.91 -24.05
C GLU A 64 -23.29 23.63 -24.81
N ASN A 65 -22.80 23.76 -26.02
CA ASN A 65 -22.52 22.59 -26.86
C ASN A 65 -21.14 21.94 -26.58
N THR A 66 -20.19 22.67 -26.02
CA THR A 66 -18.82 22.17 -25.81
C THR A 66 -18.75 21.13 -24.70
N CYS A 67 -19.41 21.39 -23.56
CA CYS A 67 -19.43 20.45 -22.44
C CYS A 67 -20.21 19.16 -22.79
N ARG A 68 -21.31 19.30 -23.53
CA ARG A 68 -22.10 18.17 -24.00
C ARG A 68 -21.41 17.37 -25.09
N ARG A 69 -20.60 18.00 -25.95
CA ARG A 69 -19.73 17.33 -26.92
C ARG A 69 -18.60 16.57 -26.20
N LEU A 70 -17.89 17.22 -25.30
CA LEU A 70 -16.82 16.59 -24.50
C LEU A 70 -17.35 15.38 -23.71
N TRP A 71 -18.56 15.49 -23.13
CA TRP A 71 -19.16 14.36 -22.43
C TRP A 71 -19.56 13.23 -23.39
N LYS A 72 -20.02 13.54 -24.58
CA LYS A 72 -20.37 12.53 -25.61
C LYS A 72 -19.14 11.83 -26.16
N ASP A 73 -18.03 12.56 -26.33
CA ASP A 73 -16.80 12.03 -26.91
C ASP A 73 -15.91 11.32 -25.88
N TYR A 74 -15.93 11.77 -24.62
CA TYR A 74 -15.03 11.29 -23.56
C TYR A 74 -15.73 10.78 -22.29
N GLY A 75 -17.06 10.84 -22.22
CA GLY A 75 -17.84 10.45 -21.04
C GLY A 75 -17.69 8.97 -20.67
N TYR A 76 -17.27 8.12 -21.61
CA TYR A 76 -16.98 6.71 -21.33
C TYR A 76 -15.71 6.54 -20.47
N ILE A 77 -14.73 7.46 -20.56
CA ILE A 77 -13.45 7.35 -19.81
C ILE A 77 -13.67 7.28 -18.31
N PRO A 78 -14.38 8.24 -17.66
CA PRO A 78 -14.60 8.14 -16.21
C PRO A 78 -15.40 6.90 -15.82
N VAL A 79 -16.37 6.48 -16.65
CA VAL A 79 -17.12 5.25 -16.41
C VAL A 79 -16.22 4.03 -16.47
N THR A 80 -15.36 3.93 -17.50
CA THR A 80 -14.41 2.82 -17.63
C THR A 80 -13.43 2.79 -16.46
N VAL A 81 -12.90 3.94 -16.04
CA VAL A 81 -12.00 4.04 -14.88
C VAL A 81 -12.69 3.58 -13.60
N VAL A 82 -13.92 4.01 -13.36
CA VAL A 82 -14.69 3.58 -12.18
C VAL A 82 -14.95 2.06 -12.23
N CYS A 83 -15.37 1.53 -13.37
CA CYS A 83 -15.57 0.09 -13.54
C CYS A 83 -14.28 -0.70 -13.30
N MET A 84 -13.15 -0.20 -13.83
CA MET A 84 -11.84 -0.83 -13.63
C MET A 84 -11.42 -0.81 -12.14
N LEU A 85 -11.64 0.29 -11.43
CA LEU A 85 -11.34 0.39 -10.01
C LEU A 85 -12.24 -0.54 -9.17
N LEU A 86 -13.53 -0.64 -9.52
CA LEU A 86 -14.43 -1.57 -8.85
C LEU A 86 -14.03 -3.02 -9.10
N LEU A 87 -13.69 -3.35 -10.34
CA LEU A 87 -13.20 -4.68 -10.69
C LEU A 87 -11.90 -5.01 -9.95
N PHE A 88 -10.96 -4.07 -9.91
CA PHE A 88 -9.72 -4.22 -9.14
C PHE A 88 -10.00 -4.50 -7.65
N LYS A 89 -10.94 -3.77 -7.05
CA LYS A 89 -11.35 -3.96 -5.64
C LYS A 89 -11.99 -5.34 -5.38
N VAL A 90 -12.65 -5.92 -6.39
CA VAL A 90 -13.23 -7.29 -6.28
C VAL A 90 -12.15 -8.35 -6.40
N ILE A 91 -11.12 -8.12 -7.22
CA ILE A 91 -10.06 -9.11 -7.49
C ILE A 91 -8.98 -9.06 -6.41
N PHE A 92 -8.62 -7.86 -5.96
CA PHE A 92 -7.48 -7.63 -5.06
C PHE A 92 -7.91 -6.97 -3.76
N GLN A 93 -7.27 -7.39 -2.68
CA GLN A 93 -7.34 -6.75 -1.38
C GLN A 93 -6.05 -6.02 -1.09
N ILE A 94 -6.16 -4.78 -0.62
CA ILE A 94 -5.02 -4.03 -0.08
C ILE A 94 -5.18 -3.97 1.44
N ALA A 95 -4.18 -4.43 2.18
CA ALA A 95 -4.17 -4.43 3.63
C ALA A 95 -2.88 -3.80 4.17
N TRP A 96 -2.99 -3.18 5.35
CA TRP A 96 -1.86 -2.62 6.07
C TRP A 96 -1.41 -3.60 7.16
N VAL A 97 -0.08 -3.74 7.35
CA VAL A 97 0.52 -4.59 8.40
C VAL A 97 0.85 -3.75 9.63
N PRO A 98 0.03 -3.78 10.69
CA PRO A 98 0.25 -2.97 11.88
C PRO A 98 1.20 -3.63 12.89
N SER A 99 1.38 -4.95 12.84
CA SER A 99 2.08 -5.74 13.86
C SER A 99 3.25 -6.53 13.30
N GLY A 100 4.21 -6.87 14.16
CA GLY A 100 5.41 -7.63 13.82
C GLY A 100 5.23 -9.16 13.87
N SER A 101 4.02 -9.69 13.92
CA SER A 101 3.79 -11.14 14.04
C SER A 101 4.27 -11.98 12.84
N MET A 102 4.42 -11.34 11.70
CA MET A 102 4.95 -11.93 10.46
C MET A 102 6.31 -11.34 10.10
N GLU A 103 6.96 -10.64 11.04
CA GLU A 103 8.31 -10.11 10.83
C GLU A 103 9.28 -11.24 10.54
N THR A 104 10.04 -10.91 9.76
CA THR A 104 11.02 -11.14 8.72
C THR A 104 10.42 -11.31 7.34
N THR A 105 9.29 -11.96 7.18
CA THR A 105 8.61 -12.13 5.87
C THR A 105 7.83 -10.89 5.49
N LEU A 106 7.00 -10.40 6.42
CA LEU A 106 6.19 -9.19 6.23
C LEU A 106 6.59 -8.12 7.26
N PRO A 107 7.40 -7.14 6.86
CA PRO A 107 7.80 -6.06 7.76
C PRO A 107 6.58 -5.26 8.25
N THR A 108 6.64 -4.79 9.51
CA THR A 108 5.66 -3.81 10.01
C THR A 108 5.63 -2.57 9.14
N ARG A 109 4.47 -1.90 9.08
CA ARG A 109 4.25 -0.70 8.24
C ARG A 109 4.41 -0.95 6.75
N SER A 110 4.08 -2.15 6.30
CA SER A 110 4.02 -2.52 4.89
C SER A 110 2.59 -2.56 4.38
N LEU A 111 2.43 -2.40 3.07
CA LEU A 111 1.19 -2.70 2.36
C LEU A 111 1.27 -4.09 1.77
N LEU A 112 0.19 -4.83 1.92
CA LEU A 112 0.00 -6.12 1.28
C LEU A 112 -0.94 -5.97 0.10
N LEU A 113 -0.55 -6.56 -1.02
CA LEU A 113 -1.43 -6.81 -2.15
C LEU A 113 -1.77 -8.30 -2.15
N SER A 114 -3.04 -8.60 -1.99
CA SER A 114 -3.54 -9.96 -1.85
C SER A 114 -4.59 -10.26 -2.91
N TRP A 115 -4.64 -11.50 -3.37
CA TRP A 115 -5.62 -11.97 -4.35
C TRP A 115 -6.80 -12.59 -3.62
N GLN A 116 -7.96 -11.97 -3.75
CA GLN A 116 -9.17 -12.41 -3.01
C GLN A 116 -10.20 -13.11 -3.90
N LEU A 117 -10.13 -12.97 -5.22
CA LEU A 117 -11.15 -13.51 -6.12
C LEU A 117 -11.44 -14.99 -5.93
N PRO A 118 -10.45 -15.90 -5.76
CA PRO A 118 -10.73 -17.32 -5.55
C PRO A 118 -11.59 -17.56 -4.32
N TYR A 119 -11.28 -16.90 -3.20
CA TYR A 119 -12.00 -17.03 -1.94
C TYR A 119 -13.40 -16.42 -1.96
N ALA A 120 -13.64 -15.47 -2.88
CA ALA A 120 -14.97 -14.88 -3.06
C ALA A 120 -15.90 -15.71 -3.95
N VAL A 121 -15.34 -16.56 -4.84
CA VAL A 121 -16.11 -17.21 -5.90
C VAL A 121 -16.10 -18.73 -5.80
N SER A 122 -14.97 -19.33 -5.43
CA SER A 122 -14.73 -20.78 -5.59
C SER A 122 -14.47 -21.53 -4.28
N ASP A 123 -14.26 -20.81 -3.17
CA ASP A 123 -13.88 -21.37 -1.87
C ASP A 123 -12.71 -22.37 -1.97
N PRO A 124 -11.55 -21.98 -2.55
CA PRO A 124 -10.41 -22.87 -2.65
C PRO A 124 -9.82 -23.07 -1.26
N ALA A 125 -9.52 -24.30 -0.91
CA ALA A 125 -8.77 -24.60 0.30
C ALA A 125 -7.35 -24.00 0.19
N PRO A 126 -6.91 -23.16 1.15
CA PRO A 126 -5.53 -22.68 1.19
C PRO A 126 -4.54 -23.85 1.26
N GLN A 127 -3.36 -23.66 0.67
CA GLN A 127 -2.30 -24.65 0.74
C GLN A 127 -1.40 -24.42 1.95
N ARG A 128 -0.77 -25.46 2.45
CA ARG A 128 0.24 -25.35 3.50
C ARG A 128 1.40 -24.47 3.05
N GLY A 129 1.84 -23.57 3.93
CA GLY A 129 2.91 -22.61 3.65
C GLY A 129 2.40 -21.29 3.09
N GLU A 130 1.19 -21.21 2.57
CA GLU A 130 0.63 -19.94 2.06
C GLU A 130 0.44 -18.90 3.18
N ILE A 131 0.69 -17.63 2.84
CA ILE A 131 0.35 -16.51 3.71
C ILE A 131 -1.00 -15.95 3.28
N VAL A 132 -1.97 -16.02 4.17
CA VAL A 132 -3.34 -15.59 3.88
C VAL A 132 -3.83 -14.54 4.87
N THR A 133 -4.81 -13.77 4.43
CA THR A 133 -5.60 -12.92 5.35
C THR A 133 -6.89 -13.66 5.69
N PHE A 134 -7.29 -13.60 6.94
CA PHE A 134 -8.53 -14.24 7.41
C PHE A 134 -9.17 -13.41 8.51
N TRP A 135 -10.46 -13.60 8.70
CA TRP A 135 -11.19 -12.99 9.80
C TRP A 135 -11.08 -13.86 11.05
N SER A 136 -10.65 -13.28 12.15
CA SER A 136 -10.67 -13.95 13.47
C SER A 136 -11.89 -13.50 14.25
N ASP A 137 -12.79 -14.43 14.56
CA ASP A 137 -13.98 -14.14 15.35
C ASP A 137 -13.62 -13.82 16.79
N GLU A 138 -12.65 -14.54 17.36
CA GLU A 138 -12.13 -14.29 18.71
C GLU A 138 -11.61 -12.86 18.88
N MET A 139 -10.86 -12.36 17.87
CA MET A 139 -10.26 -11.04 17.94
C MET A 139 -11.10 -9.94 17.31
N GLY A 140 -12.16 -10.28 16.57
CA GLY A 140 -13.03 -9.34 15.87
C GLY A 140 -12.30 -8.51 14.80
N LYS A 141 -11.25 -9.06 14.15
CA LYS A 141 -10.43 -8.34 13.17
C LYS A 141 -9.81 -9.25 12.11
N LEU A 142 -9.38 -8.62 11.03
CA LEU A 142 -8.60 -9.26 9.98
C LEU A 142 -7.17 -9.50 10.46
N LEU A 143 -6.70 -10.73 10.34
CA LEU A 143 -5.34 -11.15 10.63
C LEU A 143 -4.62 -11.61 9.36
N VAL A 144 -3.29 -11.65 9.44
CA VAL A 144 -2.43 -12.25 8.43
C VAL A 144 -1.49 -13.22 9.11
N LYS A 145 -1.47 -14.48 8.65
CA LYS A 145 -0.64 -15.56 9.18
C LYS A 145 -0.31 -16.55 8.08
N ARG A 146 0.60 -17.49 8.38
CA ARG A 146 0.95 -18.61 7.50
C ARG A 146 0.14 -19.83 7.87
N VAL A 147 -0.37 -20.51 6.85
CA VAL A 147 -1.07 -21.81 6.98
C VAL A 147 -0.05 -22.89 7.31
N ILE A 148 -0.22 -23.55 8.44
CA ILE A 148 0.65 -24.63 8.89
C ILE A 148 -0.10 -25.97 8.88
N GLY A 149 -1.27 -26.03 9.48
CA GLY A 149 -2.12 -27.21 9.49
C GLY A 149 -3.29 -27.07 8.55
N LEU A 150 -3.55 -28.12 7.77
CA LEU A 150 -4.71 -28.28 6.92
C LEU A 150 -5.76 -29.17 7.62
N PRO A 151 -7.02 -29.22 7.10
CA PRO A 151 -8.04 -30.10 7.67
C PRO A 151 -7.55 -31.55 7.77
N GLY A 152 -7.72 -32.16 8.96
CA GLY A 152 -7.28 -33.52 9.26
C GLY A 152 -5.82 -33.65 9.69
N ASP A 153 -5.02 -32.60 9.67
CA ASP A 153 -3.62 -32.65 10.13
C ASP A 153 -3.51 -32.68 11.67
N THR A 154 -2.42 -33.25 12.13
CA THR A 154 -1.97 -33.12 13.52
C THR A 154 -0.68 -32.29 13.55
N VAL A 155 -0.72 -31.13 14.21
CA VAL A 155 0.44 -30.24 14.37
C VAL A 155 0.99 -30.40 15.79
N SER A 156 2.30 -30.64 15.91
CA SER A 156 3.00 -30.73 17.20
C SER A 156 4.30 -29.94 17.20
N PHE A 157 4.84 -29.70 18.40
CA PHE A 157 6.04 -28.88 18.61
C PHE A 157 7.04 -29.70 19.44
N GLN A 158 8.24 -29.92 18.91
CA GLN A 158 9.31 -30.63 19.60
C GLN A 158 10.64 -29.89 19.40
N ASP A 159 11.36 -29.63 20.49
CA ASP A 159 12.67 -29.00 20.47
C ASP A 159 12.76 -27.69 19.66
N GLY A 160 11.63 -26.97 19.57
CA GLY A 160 11.53 -25.71 18.82
C GLY A 160 11.16 -25.88 17.34
N TYR A 161 11.03 -27.09 16.86
CA TYR A 161 10.60 -27.43 15.49
C TYR A 161 9.11 -27.72 15.43
N VAL A 162 8.53 -27.51 14.27
CA VAL A 162 7.12 -27.82 13.99
C VAL A 162 7.06 -29.15 13.24
N TYR A 163 6.17 -30.01 13.68
CA TYR A 163 5.88 -31.29 13.03
C TYR A 163 4.44 -31.31 12.57
N VAL A 164 4.21 -31.86 11.40
CA VAL A 164 2.87 -32.07 10.85
C VAL A 164 2.74 -33.55 10.49
N ASN A 165 1.75 -34.23 11.08
CA ASN A 165 1.55 -35.66 10.94
C ASN A 165 2.79 -36.53 11.31
N GLY A 166 3.60 -36.03 12.24
CA GLY A 166 4.83 -36.66 12.71
C GLY A 166 6.06 -36.42 11.85
N GLU A 167 5.95 -35.63 10.76
CA GLU A 167 7.07 -35.23 9.91
C GLU A 167 7.47 -33.80 10.22
N GLU A 168 8.78 -33.53 10.29
CA GLU A 168 9.30 -32.17 10.50
C GLU A 168 8.93 -31.27 9.30
N LEU A 169 8.33 -30.12 9.61
CA LEU A 169 7.96 -29.15 8.58
C LEU A 169 9.21 -28.41 8.10
N ASP A 170 9.41 -28.35 6.77
CA ASP A 170 10.43 -27.49 6.18
C ASP A 170 10.04 -26.00 6.36
N GLU A 171 10.79 -25.33 7.19
CA GLU A 171 10.62 -23.90 7.51
C GLU A 171 11.77 -23.04 6.97
N SER A 172 12.27 -23.39 5.77
CA SER A 172 13.37 -22.66 5.11
C SER A 172 13.06 -21.19 4.85
N TYR A 173 11.80 -20.80 4.90
CA TYR A 173 11.35 -19.40 4.82
C TYR A 173 11.64 -18.59 6.10
N LEU A 174 11.93 -19.25 7.23
CA LEU A 174 12.32 -18.59 8.46
C LEU A 174 13.83 -18.29 8.50
N PRO A 175 14.24 -17.13 9.03
CA PRO A 175 15.66 -16.77 9.14
C PRO A 175 16.42 -17.66 10.16
N ARG A 176 15.71 -18.27 11.07
CA ARG A 176 16.21 -19.21 12.06
C ARG A 176 15.20 -20.31 12.24
N GLN A 177 15.65 -21.53 12.15
CA GLN A 177 14.87 -22.74 12.45
C GLN A 177 15.03 -23.14 13.92
N GLY A 178 14.15 -23.99 14.41
CA GLY A 178 14.23 -24.52 15.77
C GLY A 178 13.98 -23.48 16.87
N ILE A 179 13.26 -22.40 16.58
CA ILE A 179 12.92 -21.35 17.53
C ILE A 179 11.41 -21.21 17.79
N SER A 180 10.63 -22.16 17.34
CA SER A 180 9.20 -22.17 17.63
C SER A 180 9.00 -22.33 19.13
N ALA A 181 8.35 -21.35 19.75
CA ALA A 181 7.90 -21.55 21.13
C ALA A 181 6.91 -22.70 21.16
N SER A 182 6.97 -23.52 22.21
CA SER A 182 5.98 -24.58 22.44
C SER A 182 4.56 -24.03 22.42
N GLY A 183 3.63 -24.80 21.91
CA GLY A 183 2.23 -24.49 22.03
C GLY A 183 1.70 -24.68 23.45
N SER A 184 0.48 -24.23 23.70
CA SER A 184 -0.21 -24.49 24.99
C SER A 184 -0.63 -25.97 25.15
N ARG A 185 -0.61 -26.73 24.05
CA ARG A 185 -0.95 -28.16 23.99
C ARG A 185 0.22 -28.92 23.35
N GLU A 186 0.33 -30.21 23.64
CA GLU A 186 1.34 -31.07 23.03
C GLU A 186 1.06 -31.28 21.53
N GLU A 187 -0.22 -31.46 21.19
CA GLU A 187 -0.69 -31.66 19.82
C GLU A 187 -1.95 -30.87 19.52
N TYR A 188 -2.10 -30.48 18.26
CA TYR A 188 -3.23 -29.76 17.72
C TYR A 188 -3.81 -30.58 16.54
N ALA A 189 -4.87 -31.36 16.80
CA ALA A 189 -5.59 -32.07 15.73
C ALA A 189 -6.53 -31.08 15.04
N VAL A 190 -6.22 -30.73 13.81
CA VAL A 190 -6.98 -29.76 13.01
C VAL A 190 -8.30 -30.38 12.55
N PRO A 191 -9.46 -29.84 12.94
CA PRO A 191 -10.74 -30.39 12.52
C PRO A 191 -10.96 -30.22 11.01
N GLU A 192 -11.88 -31.05 10.45
CA GLU A 192 -12.33 -30.85 9.08
C GLU A 192 -12.90 -29.43 8.89
N GLY A 193 -12.59 -28.82 7.74
CA GLY A 193 -13.02 -27.45 7.41
C GLY A 193 -12.30 -26.34 8.19
N HIS A 194 -11.26 -26.66 8.96
CA HIS A 194 -10.49 -25.68 9.72
C HIS A 194 -9.01 -25.70 9.33
N LEU A 195 -8.34 -24.61 9.71
CA LEU A 195 -6.92 -24.39 9.45
C LEU A 195 -6.21 -24.01 10.75
N PHE A 196 -4.93 -24.34 10.82
CA PHE A 196 -4.05 -23.94 11.91
C PHE A 196 -2.97 -22.97 11.41
N PHE A 197 -2.80 -21.85 12.12
CA PHE A 197 -1.99 -20.74 11.67
C PHE A 197 -0.85 -20.40 12.62
N LEU A 198 0.34 -20.13 12.06
CA LEU A 198 1.45 -19.56 12.82
C LEU A 198 1.91 -18.22 12.22
N GLY A 199 2.45 -17.36 13.08
CA GLY A 199 3.22 -16.21 12.65
C GLY A 199 4.66 -16.59 12.34
N ASP A 200 5.26 -15.94 11.34
CA ASP A 200 6.67 -16.16 10.99
C ASP A 200 7.61 -15.62 12.07
N ASN A 201 7.18 -14.62 12.85
CA ASN A 201 7.84 -14.21 14.08
C ASN A 201 7.46 -15.17 15.23
N ARG A 202 8.02 -16.36 15.24
CA ARG A 202 7.66 -17.46 16.13
C ARG A 202 7.63 -17.10 17.60
N THR A 203 8.53 -16.25 18.06
CA THR A 203 8.64 -15.83 19.46
C THR A 203 7.82 -14.61 19.80
N GLY A 204 7.44 -13.81 18.80
CA GLY A 204 6.69 -12.55 18.96
C GLY A 204 5.29 -12.57 18.36
N SER A 205 4.77 -13.72 17.96
CA SER A 205 3.45 -13.85 17.38
C SER A 205 2.42 -14.34 18.38
N TRP A 206 1.31 -13.61 18.46
CA TRP A 206 0.08 -14.12 19.04
C TRP A 206 -0.68 -14.86 17.94
N ASP A 207 -0.67 -16.20 17.97
CA ASP A 207 -1.23 -17.07 16.93
C ASP A 207 -1.93 -18.29 17.55
N ALA A 208 -2.25 -19.29 16.74
CA ALA A 208 -3.03 -20.46 17.14
C ALA A 208 -2.52 -21.16 18.41
N ARG A 209 -1.23 -21.05 18.73
CA ARG A 209 -0.65 -21.60 19.97
C ARG A 209 -1.17 -20.92 21.24
N SER A 210 -1.65 -19.67 21.09
CA SER A 210 -2.03 -18.80 22.21
C SER A 210 -3.51 -18.43 22.21
N TRP A 211 -4.24 -18.77 21.15
CA TRP A 211 -5.67 -18.50 21.06
C TRP A 211 -6.49 -19.48 21.89
N ASP A 212 -7.65 -19.04 22.35
CA ASP A 212 -8.62 -19.91 23.06
C ASP A 212 -9.17 -20.97 22.11
N ASP A 213 -9.53 -20.56 20.87
CA ASP A 213 -9.84 -21.44 19.75
C ASP A 213 -8.71 -21.39 18.70
N PRO A 214 -7.82 -22.42 18.65
CA PRO A 214 -6.68 -22.42 17.76
C PRO A 214 -7.03 -22.65 16.28
N PHE A 215 -8.26 -23.01 15.97
CA PHE A 215 -8.68 -23.43 14.65
C PHE A 215 -9.58 -22.39 13.99
N ILE A 216 -9.20 -21.97 12.80
CA ILE A 216 -9.94 -20.96 12.02
C ILE A 216 -10.68 -21.69 10.90
N PRO A 217 -12.01 -21.47 10.74
CA PRO A 217 -12.76 -22.02 9.63
C PRO A 217 -12.17 -21.58 8.28
N VAL A 218 -12.11 -22.49 7.30
CA VAL A 218 -11.64 -22.20 5.94
C VAL A 218 -12.43 -21.04 5.32
N GLU A 219 -13.73 -20.97 5.58
CA GLU A 219 -14.62 -19.90 5.10
C GLU A 219 -14.26 -18.50 5.61
N ASN A 220 -13.48 -18.41 6.70
CA ASN A 220 -12.99 -17.14 7.23
C ASN A 220 -11.78 -16.60 6.45
N VAL A 221 -11.18 -17.39 5.57
CA VAL A 221 -10.06 -16.92 4.71
C VAL A 221 -10.61 -15.94 3.68
N ARG A 222 -9.89 -14.83 3.50
CA ARG A 222 -10.32 -13.73 2.62
C ARG A 222 -9.46 -13.59 1.38
N SER A 223 -8.16 -13.77 1.51
CA SER A 223 -7.25 -13.59 0.39
C SER A 223 -5.88 -14.25 0.62
N HIS A 224 -5.20 -14.56 -0.46
CA HIS A 224 -3.81 -15.00 -0.50
C HIS A 224 -2.89 -13.79 -0.73
N VAL A 225 -1.85 -13.65 0.07
CA VAL A 225 -0.90 -12.54 -0.04
C VAL A 225 0.07 -12.79 -1.18
N LEU A 226 0.07 -11.92 -2.19
CA LEU A 226 0.96 -12.03 -3.34
C LEU A 226 2.25 -11.21 -3.18
N VAL A 227 2.09 -9.98 -2.71
CA VAL A 227 3.19 -9.00 -2.68
C VAL A 227 3.13 -8.19 -1.40
N CYS A 228 4.30 -7.98 -0.81
CA CYS A 228 4.52 -7.05 0.29
C CYS A 228 5.32 -5.84 -0.19
N ILE A 229 4.79 -4.65 0.04
CA ILE A 229 5.42 -3.38 -0.31
C ILE A 229 5.81 -2.69 1.01
N SER A 230 7.11 -2.66 1.30
CA SER A 230 7.64 -2.01 2.51
C SER A 230 8.17 -0.62 2.19
N PHE A 231 7.77 0.37 3.01
CA PHE A 231 8.15 1.76 2.82
C PHE A 231 9.39 2.18 3.62
N LEU A 232 9.87 1.32 4.51
CA LEU A 232 10.94 1.67 5.46
C LEU A 232 11.91 0.50 5.63
N LYS A 233 12.99 0.48 4.84
CA LYS A 233 14.22 -0.22 5.26
C LYS A 233 15.43 0.38 4.55
N GLY A 234 16.26 1.12 5.30
CA GLY A 234 17.51 1.69 4.80
C GLY A 234 17.30 2.83 3.80
N ASN A 235 18.33 3.12 3.00
CA ASN A 235 18.31 4.17 1.96
C ASN A 235 17.46 3.84 0.72
N SER A 236 16.70 2.75 0.70
CA SER A 236 15.81 2.40 -0.40
C SER A 236 14.36 2.67 0.01
N TRP A 237 13.74 3.58 -0.71
CA TRP A 237 12.40 4.10 -0.45
C TRP A 237 11.28 3.09 -0.68
N LEU A 238 11.54 2.03 -1.43
CA LEU A 238 10.52 1.06 -1.80
C LEU A 238 11.13 -0.34 -1.90
N GLY A 239 10.73 -1.23 -0.99
CA GLY A 239 11.00 -2.66 -1.10
C GLY A 239 9.74 -3.38 -1.60
N ILE A 240 9.80 -3.98 -2.78
CA ILE A 240 8.74 -4.87 -3.29
C ILE A 240 9.26 -6.29 -3.18
N ARG A 241 8.54 -7.15 -2.48
CA ARG A 241 8.86 -8.56 -2.33
C ARG A 241 7.66 -9.41 -2.69
N ALA A 242 7.86 -10.35 -3.61
CA ALA A 242 6.90 -11.43 -3.81
C ALA A 242 6.89 -12.29 -2.54
N VAL A 243 5.71 -12.72 -2.15
CA VAL A 243 5.47 -13.58 -0.99
C VAL A 243 5.04 -14.92 -1.55
N ALA A 244 5.91 -15.90 -1.42
CA ALA A 244 5.62 -17.28 -1.79
C ALA A 244 5.31 -18.09 -0.54
#